data_dd36f7ead34eef28808f58ad525673b3
#
_entry.id   dd36f7ead34eef28808f58ad525673b3
#
_cell.length_a   1.000
_cell.length_b   1.000
_cell.length_c   1.000
_cell.angle_alpha   90.00
_cell.angle_beta   90.00
_cell.angle_gamma   90.00
#
_symmetry.space_group_name_H-M   'P 1'
#
loop_
_entity.id
_entity.type
_entity.pdbx_description
1 polymer ?
#
loop_
_entity_poly.entity_id
_entity_poly.type
_entity_poly.pdbx_seq_one_letter_code
_entity_poly.pdbx_strand_id
1 'polypeptide(L)'
;MANATNEQLRWQVTAAARPGETGSAIVSVLGNNAMVPELSFDMLVDWHPGAEAPDVEGRALIILSLLFKELAAECERVAGARFERG
;
A
#
# COMPACT_ATOMS: atom_id res chain seq x y z
N MET A 1 20.89 -20.13 1.77
CA MET A 1 20.61 -19.84 1.98
C MET A 1 19.84 -19.03 1.65
N ALA A 2 19.53 -18.49 1.71
CA ALA A 2 18.86 -17.51 1.43
C ALA A 2 17.74 -17.56 0.58
N ASN A 3 17.23 -18.62 0.42
CA ASN A 3 16.17 -18.71 -0.49
C ASN A 3 14.90 -18.18 0.03
N ALA A 4 14.79 -18.02 1.33
CA ALA A 4 13.59 -17.49 1.89
C ALA A 4 13.29 -16.09 1.40
N THR A 5 14.32 -15.37 1.03
CA THR A 5 14.11 -14.01 0.57
C THR A 5 13.42 -13.95 -0.77
N ASN A 6 13.46 -15.05 -1.54
CA ASN A 6 12.83 -15.04 -2.85
C ASN A 6 11.33 -15.09 -2.77
N GLU A 7 10.79 -15.49 -1.63
CA GLU A 7 9.35 -15.56 -1.47
C GLU A 7 8.77 -14.31 -0.91
N GLN A 8 9.59 -13.41 -0.43
CA GLN A 8 9.11 -12.16 0.12
C GLN A 8 9.19 -11.08 -0.93
N LEU A 9 8.18 -10.24 -0.96
CA LEU A 9 8.21 -9.09 -1.84
C LEU A 9 9.25 -8.11 -1.33
N ARG A 10 10.01 -7.59 -2.25
CA ARG A 10 10.90 -6.49 -1.96
C ARG A 10 10.09 -5.22 -2.15
N TRP A 11 9.85 -4.56 -1.06
CA TRP A 11 8.98 -3.39 -1.07
C TRP A 11 9.77 -2.12 -1.16
N GLN A 12 9.27 -1.20 -1.94
CA GLN A 12 9.76 0.17 -1.96
C GLN A 12 8.54 1.05 -1.91
N VAL A 13 8.41 1.81 -0.82
CA VAL A 13 7.24 2.65 -0.60
C VAL A 13 7.72 4.07 -0.40
N THR A 14 7.16 4.99 -1.16
CA THR A 14 7.49 6.40 -1.02
C THR A 14 6.22 7.20 -0.93
N ALA A 15 6.31 8.36 -0.29
CA ALA A 15 5.19 9.26 -0.18
C ALA A 15 5.69 10.66 -0.47
N ALA A 16 4.91 11.41 -1.23
CA ALA A 16 5.29 12.77 -1.60
C ALA A 16 4.07 13.66 -1.50
N ALA A 17 4.20 14.76 -0.77
CA ALA A 17 3.13 15.73 -0.69
C ALA A 17 2.90 16.35 -2.05
N ARG A 18 1.65 16.61 -2.39
CA ARG A 18 1.33 17.19 -3.68
C ARG A 18 1.59 18.68 -3.66
N PRO A 19 2.31 19.19 -4.65
CA PRO A 19 2.56 20.63 -4.70
C PRO A 19 1.25 21.40 -4.83
N GLY A 20 1.08 22.43 -4.02
CA GLY A 20 -0.08 23.28 -4.11
C GLY A 20 -1.35 22.71 -3.51
N GLU A 21 -1.30 21.51 -2.94
CA GLU A 21 -2.47 20.87 -2.35
C GLU A 21 -2.17 20.52 -0.91
N THR A 22 -2.74 21.26 0.01
CA THR A 22 -2.52 20.95 1.43
C THR A 22 -3.29 19.72 1.84
N GLY A 23 -2.64 18.87 2.62
CA GLY A 23 -3.29 17.69 3.14
C GLY A 23 -3.36 16.52 2.19
N SER A 24 -2.70 16.60 1.06
CA SER A 24 -2.72 15.56 0.04
C SER A 24 -1.34 15.02 -0.22
N ALA A 25 -1.24 13.73 -0.47
CA ALA A 25 0.03 13.10 -0.81
C ALA A 25 -0.20 11.96 -1.77
N ILE A 26 0.81 11.66 -2.57
CA ILE A 26 0.78 10.48 -3.43
C ILE A 26 1.71 9.45 -2.81
N VAL A 27 1.19 8.26 -2.60
CA VAL A 27 1.98 7.13 -2.10
C VAL A 27 2.22 6.19 -3.26
N SER A 28 3.48 5.92 -3.52
CA SER A 28 3.88 5.03 -4.60
C SER A 28 4.43 3.75 -4.01
N VAL A 29 3.98 2.63 -4.51
CA VAL A 29 4.36 1.31 -4.00
C VAL A 29 4.90 0.47 -5.13
N LEU A 30 6.08 -0.07 -4.91
CA LEU A 30 6.69 -1.02 -5.82
C LEU A 30 7.03 -2.29 -5.05
N GLY A 31 6.82 -3.42 -5.69
CA GLY A 31 7.17 -4.67 -5.06
C GLY A 31 7.42 -5.75 -6.10
N ASN A 32 8.29 -6.70 -5.76
CA ASN A 32 8.50 -7.83 -6.64
C ASN A 32 9.05 -9.01 -5.84
N ASN A 33 8.80 -10.19 -6.37
CA ASN A 33 9.44 -11.42 -5.93
C ASN A 33 9.26 -12.43 -7.06
N ALA A 34 9.63 -13.68 -6.78
CA ALA A 34 9.56 -14.71 -7.80
C ALA A 34 8.13 -14.98 -8.26
N MET A 35 7.16 -14.82 -7.37
CA MET A 35 5.77 -15.08 -7.70
C MET A 35 5.06 -13.87 -8.29
N VAL A 36 5.49 -12.69 -7.90
CA VAL A 36 4.91 -11.45 -8.40
C VAL A 36 6.05 -10.64 -8.99
N PRO A 37 6.32 -10.82 -10.29
CA PRO A 37 7.48 -10.18 -10.90
C PRO A 37 7.41 -8.66 -10.85
N GLU A 38 6.21 -8.12 -10.89
CA GLU A 38 6.11 -6.68 -10.88
C GLU A 38 4.78 -6.28 -10.27
N LEU A 39 4.86 -5.49 -9.22
CA LEU A 39 3.69 -4.88 -8.61
C LEU A 39 3.99 -3.41 -8.45
N SER A 40 3.16 -2.55 -9.01
CA SER A 40 3.37 -1.13 -8.84
C SER A 40 2.04 -0.41 -8.89
N PHE A 41 1.87 0.55 -8.02
CA PHE A 41 0.69 1.40 -8.09
C PHE A 41 0.96 2.68 -7.32
N ASP A 42 0.19 3.70 -7.65
CA ASP A 42 0.19 4.98 -6.96
C ASP A 42 -1.18 5.19 -6.36
N MET A 43 -1.21 5.82 -5.19
CA MET A 43 -2.45 6.08 -4.52
C MET A 43 -2.46 7.51 -4.03
N LEU A 44 -3.53 8.22 -4.35
CA LEU A 44 -3.71 9.56 -3.85
C LEU A 44 -4.42 9.48 -2.51
N VAL A 45 -3.85 10.12 -1.51
CA VAL A 45 -4.45 10.18 -0.19
C VAL A 45 -4.73 11.61 0.16
N ASP A 46 -6.00 11.91 0.43
CA ASP A 46 -6.41 13.22 0.91
C ASP A 46 -6.66 13.10 2.39
N TRP A 47 -5.75 13.67 3.17
CA TRP A 47 -5.87 13.58 4.61
C TRP A 47 -6.97 14.51 5.13
N HIS A 48 -6.79 15.77 4.92
CA HIS A 48 -7.79 16.78 5.27
C HIS A 48 -7.61 17.89 4.28
N PRO A 49 -8.43 17.97 3.26
CA PRO A 49 -8.25 19.01 2.23
C PRO A 49 -8.17 20.38 2.90
N GLY A 50 -7.11 21.10 2.59
CA GLY A 50 -6.91 22.42 3.14
C GLY A 50 -6.26 22.46 4.50
N ALA A 51 -6.09 21.33 5.17
CA ALA A 51 -5.46 21.33 6.48
C ALA A 51 -3.96 21.24 6.33
N GLU A 52 -3.25 21.94 7.17
CA GLU A 52 -1.80 21.86 7.20
C GLU A 52 -1.40 20.84 8.23
N ALA A 53 -1.01 19.69 7.79
CA ALA A 53 -0.53 18.66 8.69
C ALA A 53 0.98 18.66 8.63
N PRO A 54 1.66 18.69 9.77
CA PRO A 54 3.12 18.73 9.77
C PRO A 54 3.74 17.56 9.05
N ASP A 55 3.05 16.44 8.99
CA ASP A 55 3.63 15.27 8.38
C ASP A 55 2.56 14.57 7.55
N VAL A 56 2.14 15.21 6.47
CA VAL A 56 1.10 14.64 5.64
C VAL A 56 1.60 13.35 4.97
N GLU A 57 2.89 13.28 4.69
CA GLU A 57 3.44 12.09 4.05
C GLU A 57 3.39 10.90 4.99
N GLY A 58 3.76 11.11 6.25
CA GLY A 58 3.68 10.03 7.21
C GLY A 58 2.26 9.58 7.47
N ARG A 59 1.32 10.52 7.51
CA ARG A 59 -0.08 10.18 7.71
C ARG A 59 -0.61 9.40 6.52
N ALA A 60 -0.19 9.74 5.31
CA ALA A 60 -0.58 8.99 4.13
C ALA A 60 -0.10 7.55 4.18
N LEU A 61 1.12 7.35 4.69
CA LEU A 61 1.65 6.00 4.84
C LEU A 61 0.84 5.20 5.85
N ILE A 62 0.41 5.82 6.93
CA ILE A 62 -0.43 5.13 7.90
C ILE A 62 -1.76 4.74 7.30
N ILE A 63 -2.36 5.62 6.51
CA ILE A 63 -3.61 5.31 5.84
C ILE A 63 -3.43 4.13 4.90
N LEU A 64 -2.33 4.12 4.15
CA LEU A 64 -2.05 2.98 3.28
C LEU A 64 -1.97 1.69 4.07
N SER A 65 -1.30 1.73 5.22
CA SER A 65 -1.18 0.55 6.07
C SER A 65 -2.55 0.01 6.48
N LEU A 66 -3.46 0.90 6.88
CA LEU A 66 -4.79 0.49 7.29
C LEU A 66 -5.59 -0.09 6.13
N LEU A 67 -5.49 0.53 4.96
CA LEU A 67 -6.17 0.03 3.78
C LEU A 67 -5.66 -1.34 3.37
N PHE A 68 -4.36 -1.56 3.47
CA PHE A 68 -3.81 -2.86 3.12
C PHE A 68 -4.27 -3.94 4.08
N LYS A 69 -4.44 -3.61 5.36
CA LYS A 69 -4.97 -4.57 6.30
C LYS A 69 -6.39 -4.98 5.95
N GLU A 70 -7.21 -4.00 5.55
CA GLU A 70 -8.57 -4.30 5.13
C GLU A 70 -8.57 -5.12 3.85
N LEU A 71 -7.70 -4.78 2.91
CA LEU A 71 -7.61 -5.52 1.68
C LEU A 71 -7.19 -6.95 1.93
N ALA A 72 -6.22 -7.15 2.82
CA ALA A 72 -5.78 -8.49 3.16
C ALA A 72 -6.93 -9.33 3.70
N ALA A 73 -7.73 -8.76 4.60
CA ALA A 73 -8.87 -9.48 5.16
C ALA A 73 -9.88 -9.84 4.09
N GLU A 74 -10.12 -8.93 3.15
CA GLU A 74 -11.08 -9.18 2.08
C GLU A 74 -10.57 -10.26 1.14
N CYS A 75 -9.28 -10.25 0.83
CA CYS A 75 -8.70 -11.29 0.00
C CYS A 75 -8.83 -12.66 0.65
N GLU A 76 -8.60 -12.71 1.95
CA GLU A 76 -8.72 -13.98 2.67
C GLU A 76 -10.16 -14.48 2.67
N ARG A 77 -11.11 -13.56 2.82
CA ARG A 77 -12.50 -13.92 2.79
C ARG A 77 -12.90 -14.49 1.45
N VAL A 78 -12.48 -13.84 0.38
CA VAL A 78 -12.82 -14.30 -0.97
C VAL A 78 -12.16 -15.63 -1.26
N ALA A 79 -10.89 -15.79 -0.87
CA ALA A 79 -10.19 -17.03 -1.10
C ALA A 79 -10.83 -18.18 -0.33
N GLY A 80 -11.21 -17.92 0.93
CA GLY A 80 -11.86 -18.95 1.73
C GLY A 80 -13.14 -19.42 1.10
N ALA A 81 -13.95 -18.50 0.57
CA ALA A 81 -15.21 -18.88 -0.06
C ALA A 81 -14.95 -19.72 -1.31
N ARG A 82 -13.90 -19.41 -2.05
CA ARG A 82 -13.58 -20.21 -3.23
C ARG A 82 -13.15 -21.61 -2.87
N PHE A 83 -12.31 -21.73 -1.85
CA PHE A 83 -11.83 -23.04 -1.43
C PHE A 83 -12.96 -23.90 -0.85
N GLU A 84 -13.90 -23.28 -0.17
CA GLU A 84 -15.03 -24.01 0.36
C GLU A 84 -15.94 -24.55 -0.70
N ARG A 85 -16.02 -23.88 -1.81
CA ARG A 85 -16.84 -24.37 -2.89
C ARG A 85 -16.26 -25.58 -3.57
N GLY A 86 -15.03 -25.80 -3.31
CA GLY A 86 -14.35 -26.95 -3.85
C GLY A 86 -13.83 -26.76 -5.17
#